data_a6e8d24ca25f911fcda0a0a873c38438
#
_entry.id   a6e8d24ca25f911fcda0a0a873c38438
#
_cell.length_a   1.000
_cell.length_b   1.000
_cell.length_c   1.000
_cell.angle_alpha   90.00
_cell.angle_beta   90.00
_cell.angle_gamma   90.00
#
_symmetry.space_group_name_H-M   'P 1'
#
loop_
_entity.id
_entity.type
_entity.pdbx_description
1 polymer ?
#
loop_
_entity_poly.entity_id
_entity_poly.type
_entity_poly.pdbx_seq_one_letter_code
_entity_poly.pdbx_strand_id
1 'polypeptide(L)'
;MTITRISSPTKEVKIGFEEPFVIIGERINPTGRKLLAEEMKADDFSRVESDAIAQVRAGAHMLDVNAGIPLANEPALLAKAIKVVQSVTDVPLAIDSSIVAALEAGLSVYQGKPLVNSVTGEEDRLESVLPLVAKYDAAVVAISNDETGISEDPDVRFEVAKKIVERAADHGISYENVVVDPLVMPIGAINSAGKQIMHLVSRLKDELKVNTTCGASNVSFGLPNRNGINAAFLTMAIASGMTSAITSPLHEEVMQAVLGANVMMGNDPDCTNWIGRFRVETENGSNENRARRSKRRRRR
;
A
#
# COMPACT_ATOMS: atom_id res chain seq x y z
N MET A 1 14.96 -15.50 -3.19
CA MET A 1 13.57 -15.14 -2.82
C MET A 1 13.06 -14.09 -3.79
N THR A 2 11.76 -14.02 -4.01
CA THR A 2 11.12 -13.12 -4.96
C THR A 2 11.24 -11.67 -4.52
N ILE A 3 11.70 -10.78 -5.40
CA ILE A 3 11.79 -9.33 -5.16
C ILE A 3 11.02 -8.61 -6.28
N THR A 4 9.93 -7.93 -5.93
CA THR A 4 9.22 -7.04 -6.85
C THR A 4 9.88 -5.66 -6.83
N ARG A 5 10.23 -5.14 -8.01
CA ARG A 5 10.86 -3.82 -8.15
C ARG A 5 9.87 -2.85 -8.76
N ILE A 6 9.62 -1.77 -8.09
CA ILE A 6 8.76 -0.66 -8.52
C ILE A 6 9.63 0.59 -8.54
N SER A 7 9.51 1.43 -9.57
CA SER A 7 10.37 2.61 -9.66
C SER A 7 9.64 3.86 -10.15
N SER A 8 10.10 5.00 -9.67
CA SER A 8 9.96 6.31 -10.31
C SER A 8 11.16 6.57 -11.22
N PRO A 9 11.29 7.75 -11.84
CA PRO A 9 12.50 8.12 -12.61
C PRO A 9 13.80 8.13 -11.77
N THR A 10 13.69 8.35 -10.46
CA THR A 10 14.85 8.60 -9.58
C THR A 10 14.95 7.68 -8.38
N LYS A 11 13.92 6.86 -8.10
CA LYS A 11 13.86 6.02 -6.91
C LYS A 11 13.29 4.64 -7.23
N GLU A 12 13.94 3.60 -6.73
CA GLU A 12 13.46 2.22 -6.75
C GLU A 12 13.00 1.81 -5.34
N VAL A 13 11.89 1.09 -5.28
CA VAL A 13 11.40 0.40 -4.08
C VAL A 13 11.36 -1.09 -4.37
N LYS A 14 11.87 -1.86 -3.42
CA LYS A 14 11.87 -3.32 -3.45
C LYS A 14 10.85 -3.86 -2.45
N ILE A 15 9.97 -4.72 -2.92
CA ILE A 15 9.03 -5.48 -2.10
C ILE A 15 9.57 -6.91 -2.04
N GLY A 16 9.89 -7.40 -0.85
CA GLY A 16 10.50 -8.73 -0.69
C GLY A 16 10.54 -9.18 0.77
N PHE A 17 10.74 -10.48 0.98
CA PHE A 17 10.68 -11.11 2.31
C PHE A 17 11.86 -10.74 3.23
N GLU A 18 12.99 -10.36 2.64
CA GLU A 18 14.21 -9.95 3.36
C GLU A 18 14.46 -8.44 3.25
N GLU A 19 13.51 -7.71 2.66
CA GLU A 19 13.54 -6.26 2.55
C GLU A 19 12.66 -5.63 3.66
N PRO A 20 12.89 -4.38 4.05
CA PRO A 20 11.99 -3.68 4.94
C PRO A 20 10.57 -3.65 4.40
N PHE A 21 9.58 -3.82 5.28
CA PHE A 21 8.17 -3.77 4.90
C PHE A 21 7.82 -2.47 4.18
N VAL A 22 7.14 -2.57 3.04
CA VAL A 22 6.81 -1.41 2.21
C VAL A 22 5.46 -0.83 2.58
N ILE A 23 5.43 0.47 2.92
CA ILE A 23 4.22 1.24 3.18
C ILE A 23 3.83 1.98 1.91
N ILE A 24 2.62 1.69 1.41
CA ILE A 24 1.98 2.36 0.28
C ILE A 24 0.92 3.29 0.85
N GLY A 25 1.11 4.61 0.68
CA GLY A 25 0.24 5.61 1.27
C GLY A 25 -1.15 5.67 0.62
N GLU A 26 -2.22 5.59 1.42
CA GLU A 26 -3.63 5.42 0.98
C GLU A 26 -4.43 6.71 0.80
N ARG A 27 -3.83 7.90 1.03
CA ARG A 27 -4.61 9.14 1.17
C ARG A 27 -5.11 9.75 -0.13
N ILE A 28 -4.50 9.45 -1.28
CA ILE A 28 -4.92 9.99 -2.58
C ILE A 28 -6.02 9.08 -3.15
N ASN A 29 -7.17 9.12 -2.49
CA ASN A 29 -8.36 8.36 -2.86
C ASN A 29 -9.61 9.20 -2.51
N PRO A 30 -10.45 9.59 -3.49
CA PRO A 30 -11.65 10.40 -3.26
C PRO A 30 -12.80 9.63 -2.61
N THR A 31 -12.73 8.30 -2.53
CA THR A 31 -13.76 7.47 -1.89
C THR A 31 -13.90 7.84 -0.42
N GLY A 32 -15.11 8.28 -0.01
CA GLY A 32 -15.38 8.76 1.34
C GLY A 32 -14.79 10.14 1.68
N ARG A 33 -14.09 10.79 0.76
CA ARG A 33 -13.46 12.11 0.92
C ARG A 33 -14.11 13.14 0.01
N LYS A 34 -15.33 13.58 0.37
CA LYS A 34 -16.15 14.49 -0.46
C LYS A 34 -15.42 15.73 -0.95
N LEU A 35 -14.67 16.40 -0.05
CA LEU A 35 -13.93 17.61 -0.41
C LEU A 35 -12.85 17.34 -1.46
N LEU A 36 -12.08 16.26 -1.33
CA LEU A 36 -11.10 15.86 -2.33
C LEU A 36 -11.77 15.58 -3.68
N ALA A 37 -12.91 14.88 -3.67
CA ALA A 37 -13.67 14.60 -4.89
C ALA A 37 -14.18 15.86 -5.58
N GLU A 38 -14.68 16.84 -4.82
CA GLU A 38 -15.15 18.14 -5.34
C GLU A 38 -14.01 18.98 -5.94
N GLU A 39 -12.88 19.07 -5.24
CA GLU A 39 -11.68 19.76 -5.69
C GLU A 39 -11.14 19.14 -7.01
N MET A 40 -10.98 17.81 -7.06
CA MET A 40 -10.53 17.12 -8.28
C MET A 40 -11.50 17.35 -9.46
N LYS A 41 -12.83 17.35 -9.23
CA LYS A 41 -13.82 17.68 -10.26
C LYS A 41 -13.71 19.12 -10.74
N ALA A 42 -13.36 20.05 -9.86
CA ALA A 42 -13.13 21.45 -10.18
C ALA A 42 -11.73 21.72 -10.77
N ASP A 43 -10.99 20.67 -11.10
CA ASP A 43 -9.62 20.74 -11.64
C ASP A 43 -8.59 21.28 -10.64
N ASP A 44 -8.90 21.31 -9.33
CA ASP A 44 -7.99 21.70 -8.26
C ASP A 44 -7.35 20.45 -7.63
N PHE A 45 -6.04 20.29 -7.80
CA PHE A 45 -5.24 19.18 -7.28
C PHE A 45 -4.35 19.57 -6.10
N SER A 46 -4.53 20.77 -5.53
CA SER A 46 -3.70 21.25 -4.40
C SER A 46 -3.74 20.32 -3.20
N ARG A 47 -4.87 19.66 -2.94
CA ARG A 47 -5.00 18.64 -1.88
C ARG A 47 -4.29 17.35 -2.23
N VAL A 48 -4.28 16.93 -3.50
CA VAL A 48 -3.50 15.78 -3.97
C VAL A 48 -2.02 16.03 -3.72
N GLU A 49 -1.50 17.21 -4.06
CA GLU A 49 -0.11 17.62 -3.79
C GLU A 49 0.22 17.57 -2.30
N SER A 50 -0.62 18.21 -1.47
CA SER A 50 -0.40 18.29 -0.03
C SER A 50 -0.46 16.92 0.63
N ASP A 51 -1.39 16.05 0.25
CA ASP A 51 -1.51 14.68 0.75
C ASP A 51 -0.30 13.82 0.30
N ALA A 52 0.18 13.97 -0.93
CA ALA A 52 1.36 13.27 -1.42
C ALA A 52 2.60 13.63 -0.60
N ILE A 53 2.89 14.93 -0.45
CA ILE A 53 4.03 15.42 0.33
C ILE A 53 3.94 14.98 1.79
N ALA A 54 2.76 15.08 2.40
CA ALA A 54 2.56 14.71 3.80
C ALA A 54 2.82 13.22 4.05
N GLN A 55 2.33 12.34 3.18
CA GLN A 55 2.53 10.90 3.29
C GLN A 55 4.01 10.50 3.13
N VAL A 56 4.71 11.09 2.15
CA VAL A 56 6.14 10.81 1.94
C VAL A 56 6.96 11.28 3.14
N ARG A 57 6.68 12.47 3.67
CA ARG A 57 7.33 12.97 4.90
C ARG A 57 7.07 12.11 6.13
N ALA A 58 5.90 11.48 6.20
CA ALA A 58 5.54 10.57 7.29
C ALA A 58 6.19 9.18 7.15
N GLY A 59 6.79 8.85 5.99
CA GLY A 59 7.52 7.60 5.75
C GLY A 59 6.85 6.64 4.77
N ALA A 60 5.94 7.09 3.90
CA ALA A 60 5.47 6.29 2.79
C ALA A 60 6.63 5.98 1.82
N HIS A 61 6.76 4.72 1.43
CA HIS A 61 7.73 4.28 0.42
C HIS A 61 7.19 4.43 -1.00
N MET A 62 5.88 4.28 -1.15
CA MET A 62 5.09 4.43 -2.37
C MET A 62 3.78 5.14 -2.06
N LEU A 63 3.09 5.64 -3.08
CA LEU A 63 1.74 6.20 -2.94
C LEU A 63 0.76 5.47 -3.85
N ASP A 64 -0.40 5.13 -3.31
CA ASP A 64 -1.55 4.66 -4.07
C ASP A 64 -2.36 5.86 -4.56
N VAL A 65 -2.65 5.91 -5.86
CA VAL A 65 -3.32 7.05 -6.51
C VAL A 65 -4.59 6.56 -7.20
N ASN A 66 -5.73 6.98 -6.64
CA ASN A 66 -7.06 6.70 -7.15
C ASN A 66 -7.78 8.02 -7.49
N ALA A 67 -8.54 8.04 -8.59
CA ALA A 67 -9.35 9.16 -9.03
C ALA A 67 -10.81 8.76 -9.34
N GLY A 68 -11.28 7.65 -8.78
CA GLY A 68 -12.62 7.09 -8.96
C GLY A 68 -13.70 7.97 -8.34
N ILE A 69 -14.25 8.86 -9.13
CA ILE A 69 -15.31 9.78 -8.74
C ILE A 69 -16.55 9.51 -9.59
N PRO A 70 -17.70 9.16 -8.99
CA PRO A 70 -18.92 8.87 -9.74
C PRO A 70 -19.28 9.99 -10.72
N LEU A 71 -19.62 9.60 -11.96
CA LEU A 71 -20.02 10.49 -13.06
C LEU A 71 -18.94 11.50 -13.52
N ALA A 72 -17.67 11.31 -13.13
CA ALA A 72 -16.56 12.11 -13.63
C ALA A 72 -15.79 11.36 -14.75
N ASN A 73 -14.93 12.07 -15.46
CA ASN A 73 -14.01 11.50 -16.44
C ASN A 73 -12.77 10.94 -15.70
N GLU A 74 -12.91 9.75 -15.14
CA GLU A 74 -11.84 9.11 -14.33
C GLU A 74 -10.53 8.96 -15.10
N PRO A 75 -10.49 8.52 -16.37
CA PRO A 75 -9.23 8.46 -17.13
C PRO A 75 -8.45 9.78 -17.14
N ALA A 76 -9.13 10.91 -17.39
CA ALA A 76 -8.49 12.22 -17.41
C ALA A 76 -8.02 12.65 -16.01
N LEU A 77 -8.84 12.42 -14.97
CA LEU A 77 -8.52 12.76 -13.59
C LEU A 77 -7.34 11.95 -13.07
N LEU A 78 -7.31 10.64 -13.33
CA LEU A 78 -6.22 9.76 -12.87
C LEU A 78 -4.90 10.12 -13.55
N ALA A 79 -4.90 10.30 -14.86
CA ALA A 79 -3.71 10.74 -15.60
C ALA A 79 -3.17 12.09 -15.07
N LYS A 80 -4.06 13.04 -14.72
CA LYS A 80 -3.67 14.32 -14.13
C LYS A 80 -3.13 14.14 -12.71
N ALA A 81 -3.82 13.38 -11.85
CA ALA A 81 -3.37 13.11 -10.49
C ALA A 81 -1.96 12.50 -10.46
N ILE A 82 -1.68 11.53 -11.33
CA ILE A 82 -0.37 10.90 -11.45
C ILE A 82 0.72 11.92 -11.80
N LYS A 83 0.48 12.77 -12.81
CA LYS A 83 1.44 13.83 -13.19
C LYS A 83 1.71 14.79 -12.04
N VAL A 84 0.66 15.21 -11.33
CA VAL A 84 0.75 16.10 -10.17
C VAL A 84 1.59 15.44 -9.08
N VAL A 85 1.30 14.19 -8.70
CA VAL A 85 2.05 13.47 -7.66
C VAL A 85 3.51 13.30 -8.05
N GLN A 86 3.81 12.90 -9.30
CA GLN A 86 5.19 12.75 -9.78
C GLN A 86 5.95 14.09 -9.88
N SER A 87 5.26 15.23 -9.94
CA SER A 87 5.91 16.54 -9.94
C SER A 87 6.35 17.01 -8.55
N VAL A 88 5.76 16.48 -7.49
CA VAL A 88 6.00 16.92 -6.10
C VAL A 88 6.66 15.88 -5.21
N THR A 89 6.77 14.62 -5.67
CA THR A 89 7.42 13.52 -4.93
C THR A 89 8.25 12.66 -5.86
N ASP A 90 9.24 11.98 -5.30
CA ASP A 90 10.12 11.04 -6.00
C ASP A 90 9.77 9.57 -5.79
N VAL A 91 8.74 9.26 -4.99
CA VAL A 91 8.36 7.88 -4.69
C VAL A 91 7.59 7.23 -5.83
N PRO A 92 7.75 5.91 -6.05
CA PRO A 92 6.94 5.17 -7.02
C PRO A 92 5.45 5.17 -6.66
N LEU A 93 4.59 4.91 -7.67
CA LEU A 93 3.15 4.91 -7.50
C LEU A 93 2.52 3.54 -7.76
N ALA A 94 1.46 3.25 -7.00
CA ALA A 94 0.42 2.32 -7.38
C ALA A 94 -0.67 3.11 -8.11
N ILE A 95 -1.11 2.61 -9.27
CA ILE A 95 -2.15 3.23 -10.10
C ILE A 95 -3.42 2.44 -9.85
N ASP A 96 -4.35 3.06 -9.11
CA ASP A 96 -5.56 2.39 -8.62
C ASP A 96 -6.80 2.81 -9.40
N SER A 97 -7.38 1.85 -10.10
CA SER A 97 -8.70 1.97 -10.73
C SER A 97 -9.33 0.62 -11.05
N SER A 98 -10.64 0.55 -10.95
CA SER A 98 -11.45 -0.55 -11.49
C SER A 98 -11.77 -0.40 -12.97
N ILE A 99 -11.51 0.77 -13.58
CA ILE A 99 -11.81 1.09 -14.98
C ILE A 99 -10.56 0.91 -15.83
N VAL A 100 -10.59 -0.03 -16.77
CA VAL A 100 -9.45 -0.36 -17.64
C VAL A 100 -8.93 0.86 -18.40
N ALA A 101 -9.82 1.69 -18.95
CA ALA A 101 -9.45 2.92 -19.65
C ALA A 101 -8.75 3.95 -18.73
N ALA A 102 -9.09 3.97 -17.43
CA ALA A 102 -8.41 4.83 -16.46
C ALA A 102 -7.02 4.28 -16.11
N LEU A 103 -6.89 2.96 -15.95
CA LEU A 103 -5.57 2.32 -15.78
C LEU A 103 -4.66 2.64 -16.98
N GLU A 104 -5.15 2.47 -18.22
CA GLU A 104 -4.37 2.76 -19.42
C GLU A 104 -3.97 4.23 -19.50
N ALA A 105 -4.89 5.16 -19.19
CA ALA A 105 -4.60 6.59 -19.17
C ALA A 105 -3.52 6.94 -18.13
N GLY A 106 -3.60 6.35 -16.92
CA GLY A 106 -2.61 6.51 -15.87
C GLY A 106 -1.24 5.95 -16.26
N LEU A 107 -1.22 4.72 -16.77
CA LEU A 107 0.00 4.04 -17.23
C LEU A 107 0.70 4.80 -18.36
N SER A 108 -0.08 5.39 -19.29
CA SER A 108 0.46 6.13 -20.44
C SER A 108 1.25 7.39 -20.06
N VAL A 109 1.00 7.95 -18.90
CA VAL A 109 1.66 9.19 -18.42
C VAL A 109 2.69 8.94 -17.32
N TYR A 110 2.66 7.75 -16.71
CA TYR A 110 3.57 7.40 -15.64
C TYR A 110 5.00 7.25 -16.14
N GLN A 111 5.95 7.71 -15.35
CA GLN A 111 7.39 7.58 -15.63
C GLN A 111 8.03 6.66 -14.60
N GLY A 112 8.58 5.55 -15.05
CA GLY A 112 9.15 4.49 -14.22
C GLY A 112 8.40 3.17 -14.39
N LYS A 113 8.57 2.24 -13.44
CA LYS A 113 7.85 0.97 -13.38
C LYS A 113 6.76 1.05 -12.32
N PRO A 114 5.47 1.15 -12.68
CA PRO A 114 4.36 1.28 -11.73
C PRO A 114 3.91 -0.06 -11.14
N LEU A 115 3.11 0.03 -10.08
CA LEU A 115 2.27 -1.06 -9.58
C LEU A 115 0.83 -0.82 -10.03
N VAL A 116 0.25 -1.70 -10.85
CA VAL A 116 -1.18 -1.63 -11.21
C VAL A 116 -2.02 -2.16 -10.06
N ASN A 117 -2.98 -1.39 -9.60
CA ASN A 117 -3.93 -1.78 -8.55
C ASN A 117 -5.35 -1.70 -9.12
N SER A 118 -6.00 -2.77 -9.60
CA SER A 118 -5.62 -4.18 -9.46
C SER A 118 -6.23 -5.05 -10.56
N VAL A 119 -5.92 -6.34 -10.53
CA VAL A 119 -6.61 -7.38 -11.27
C VAL A 119 -7.25 -8.37 -10.29
N THR A 120 -8.43 -8.92 -10.65
CA THR A 120 -9.11 -10.01 -9.94
C THR A 120 -9.01 -11.31 -10.74
N GLY A 121 -9.42 -12.45 -10.15
CA GLY A 121 -9.45 -13.74 -10.80
C GLY A 121 -10.59 -13.94 -11.80
N GLU A 122 -11.43 -12.94 -12.01
CA GLU A 122 -12.48 -12.93 -13.03
C GLU A 122 -11.88 -12.96 -14.45
N GLU A 123 -12.36 -13.85 -15.33
CA GLU A 123 -11.78 -14.01 -16.67
C GLU A 123 -11.77 -12.70 -17.48
N ASP A 124 -12.87 -11.95 -17.47
CA ASP A 124 -12.95 -10.66 -18.18
C ASP A 124 -11.92 -9.63 -17.64
N ARG A 125 -11.62 -9.69 -16.33
CA ARG A 125 -10.63 -8.83 -15.72
C ARG A 125 -9.20 -9.25 -16.06
N LEU A 126 -8.92 -10.55 -16.05
CA LEU A 126 -7.63 -11.10 -16.45
C LEU A 126 -7.31 -10.70 -17.89
N GLU A 127 -8.25 -10.93 -18.84
CA GLU A 127 -8.07 -10.63 -20.26
C GLU A 127 -8.01 -9.13 -20.57
N SER A 128 -8.56 -8.26 -19.73
CA SER A 128 -8.54 -6.82 -19.97
C SER A 128 -7.38 -6.09 -19.28
N VAL A 129 -6.91 -6.57 -18.13
CA VAL A 129 -5.88 -5.88 -17.33
C VAL A 129 -4.47 -6.43 -17.58
N LEU A 130 -4.29 -7.77 -17.65
CA LEU A 130 -2.95 -8.34 -17.80
C LEU A 130 -2.23 -7.91 -19.09
N PRO A 131 -2.90 -7.75 -20.25
CA PRO A 131 -2.25 -7.17 -21.43
C PRO A 131 -1.72 -5.75 -21.22
N LEU A 132 -2.39 -4.92 -20.41
CA LEU A 132 -1.89 -3.59 -20.06
C LEU A 132 -0.66 -3.67 -19.15
N VAL A 133 -0.68 -4.56 -18.16
CA VAL A 133 0.46 -4.81 -17.27
C VAL A 133 1.68 -5.19 -18.08
N ALA A 134 1.53 -6.13 -19.02
CA ALA A 134 2.61 -6.57 -19.91
C ALA A 134 3.09 -5.45 -20.85
N LYS A 135 2.15 -4.69 -21.45
CA LYS A 135 2.44 -3.58 -22.39
C LYS A 135 3.31 -2.49 -21.74
N TYR A 136 3.06 -2.19 -20.47
CA TYR A 136 3.75 -1.12 -19.74
C TYR A 136 4.88 -1.62 -18.82
N ASP A 137 5.26 -2.90 -18.91
CA ASP A 137 6.25 -3.54 -18.00
C ASP A 137 5.98 -3.24 -16.52
N ALA A 138 4.71 -3.23 -16.14
CA ALA A 138 4.28 -2.94 -14.77
C ALA A 138 4.34 -4.18 -13.87
N ALA A 139 4.32 -3.98 -12.56
CA ALA A 139 3.86 -5.00 -11.63
C ALA A 139 2.35 -4.85 -11.38
N VAL A 140 1.71 -5.89 -10.83
CA VAL A 140 0.26 -5.90 -10.62
C VAL A 140 -0.11 -6.46 -9.25
N VAL A 141 -1.09 -5.83 -8.61
CA VAL A 141 -1.78 -6.36 -7.44
C VAL A 141 -2.84 -7.35 -7.90
N ALA A 142 -2.74 -8.59 -7.43
CA ALA A 142 -3.67 -9.69 -7.70
C ALA A 142 -4.60 -9.90 -6.50
N ILE A 143 -5.85 -9.44 -6.59
CA ILE A 143 -6.82 -9.60 -5.51
C ILE A 143 -7.42 -11.02 -5.56
N SER A 144 -7.41 -11.73 -4.43
CA SER A 144 -7.81 -13.13 -4.29
C SER A 144 -9.32 -13.36 -4.28
N ASN A 145 -10.05 -12.81 -5.28
CA ASN A 145 -11.47 -13.06 -5.55
C ASN A 145 -11.71 -13.26 -7.05
N ASP A 146 -12.79 -13.94 -7.40
CA ASP A 146 -13.18 -14.25 -8.77
C ASP A 146 -14.70 -14.12 -8.97
N GLU A 147 -15.23 -14.72 -10.04
CA GLU A 147 -16.66 -14.69 -10.42
C GLU A 147 -17.58 -15.23 -9.31
N THR A 148 -17.08 -16.06 -8.41
CA THR A 148 -17.86 -16.60 -7.28
C THR A 148 -17.97 -15.61 -6.13
N GLY A 149 -17.28 -14.48 -6.21
CA GLY A 149 -17.22 -13.43 -5.22
C GLY A 149 -16.09 -13.61 -4.20
N ILE A 150 -16.29 -13.02 -3.01
CA ILE A 150 -15.30 -13.06 -1.93
C ILE A 150 -15.56 -14.28 -1.06
N SER A 151 -14.65 -15.25 -1.11
CA SER A 151 -14.73 -16.43 -0.22
C SER A 151 -14.21 -16.11 1.18
N GLU A 152 -14.88 -16.61 2.21
CA GLU A 152 -14.35 -16.60 3.59
C GLU A 152 -13.29 -17.69 3.81
N ASP A 153 -13.26 -18.71 2.94
CA ASP A 153 -12.28 -19.79 3.01
C ASP A 153 -10.91 -19.33 2.46
N PRO A 154 -9.84 -19.32 3.28
CA PRO A 154 -8.52 -18.95 2.82
C PRO A 154 -7.93 -19.90 1.77
N ASP A 155 -8.34 -21.18 1.74
CA ASP A 155 -7.88 -22.14 0.75
C ASP A 155 -8.45 -21.83 -0.64
N VAL A 156 -9.71 -21.42 -0.72
CA VAL A 156 -10.32 -20.94 -1.97
C VAL A 156 -9.60 -19.70 -2.47
N ARG A 157 -9.34 -18.72 -1.58
CA ARG A 157 -8.59 -17.50 -1.95
C ARG A 157 -7.17 -17.81 -2.40
N PHE A 158 -6.52 -18.81 -1.84
CA PHE A 158 -5.21 -19.26 -2.28
C PHE A 158 -5.24 -19.79 -3.72
N GLU A 159 -6.22 -20.65 -4.07
CA GLU A 159 -6.37 -21.17 -5.43
C GLU A 159 -6.69 -20.06 -6.45
N VAL A 160 -7.49 -19.05 -6.07
CA VAL A 160 -7.71 -17.87 -6.92
C VAL A 160 -6.42 -17.07 -7.12
N ALA A 161 -5.64 -16.84 -6.08
CA ALA A 161 -4.33 -16.17 -6.19
C ALA A 161 -3.39 -16.94 -7.12
N LYS A 162 -3.33 -18.27 -6.99
CA LYS A 162 -2.54 -19.15 -7.86
C LYS A 162 -2.99 -19.05 -9.31
N LYS A 163 -4.30 -19.10 -9.59
CA LYS A 163 -4.89 -18.89 -10.92
C LYS A 163 -4.40 -17.57 -11.53
N ILE A 164 -4.47 -16.46 -10.79
CA ILE A 164 -4.05 -15.14 -11.31
C ILE A 164 -2.55 -15.14 -11.64
N VAL A 165 -1.72 -15.72 -10.78
CA VAL A 165 -0.27 -15.83 -11.00
C VAL A 165 0.05 -16.63 -12.27
N GLU A 166 -0.62 -17.77 -12.48
CA GLU A 166 -0.47 -18.61 -13.68
C GLU A 166 -0.92 -17.86 -14.94
N ARG A 167 -2.07 -17.17 -14.89
CA ARG A 167 -2.56 -16.36 -16.00
C ARG A 167 -1.67 -15.15 -16.31
N ALA A 168 -1.06 -14.52 -15.30
CA ALA A 168 -0.07 -13.47 -15.52
C ALA A 168 1.15 -14.00 -16.31
N ALA A 169 1.61 -15.21 -16.01
CA ALA A 169 2.70 -15.85 -16.76
C ALA A 169 2.33 -16.12 -18.23
N ASP A 170 1.07 -16.50 -18.53
CA ASP A 170 0.58 -16.68 -19.91
C ASP A 170 0.64 -15.37 -20.73
N HIS A 171 0.52 -14.23 -20.07
CA HIS A 171 0.69 -12.89 -20.67
C HIS A 171 2.15 -12.40 -20.66
N GLY A 172 3.12 -13.24 -20.28
CA GLY A 172 4.55 -12.89 -20.24
C GLY A 172 4.94 -12.02 -19.05
N ILE A 173 4.08 -11.88 -18.05
CA ILE A 173 4.37 -11.15 -16.80
C ILE A 173 5.17 -12.08 -15.89
N SER A 174 6.37 -11.65 -15.52
CA SER A 174 7.22 -12.48 -14.68
C SER A 174 6.65 -12.54 -13.24
N TYR A 175 6.89 -13.68 -12.62
CA TYR A 175 6.35 -14.06 -11.32
C TYR A 175 6.61 -13.01 -10.22
N GLU A 176 7.78 -12.39 -10.25
CA GLU A 176 8.15 -11.33 -9.33
C GLU A 176 7.34 -10.04 -9.50
N ASN A 177 6.65 -9.88 -10.62
CA ASN A 177 5.81 -8.71 -10.89
C ASN A 177 4.35 -8.89 -10.42
N VAL A 178 4.01 -10.02 -9.78
CA VAL A 178 2.69 -10.25 -9.20
C VAL A 178 2.76 -10.11 -7.68
N VAL A 179 2.00 -9.18 -7.11
CA VAL A 179 1.87 -8.94 -5.68
C VAL A 179 0.46 -9.29 -5.27
N VAL A 180 0.29 -10.34 -4.45
CA VAL A 180 -1.05 -10.84 -4.10
C VAL A 180 -1.67 -10.04 -2.96
N ASP A 181 -2.92 -9.60 -3.14
CA ASP A 181 -3.77 -9.11 -2.05
C ASP A 181 -4.63 -10.27 -1.52
N PRO A 182 -4.39 -10.71 -0.26
CA PRO A 182 -5.16 -11.79 0.36
C PRO A 182 -6.59 -11.39 0.74
N LEU A 183 -6.99 -10.15 0.46
CA LEU A 183 -8.32 -9.57 0.66
C LEU A 183 -8.73 -9.53 2.14
N VAL A 184 -8.28 -8.48 2.82
CA VAL A 184 -8.54 -8.27 4.25
C VAL A 184 -10.00 -7.88 4.50
N MET A 185 -10.71 -8.73 5.22
CA MET A 185 -12.10 -8.52 5.63
C MET A 185 -12.19 -7.83 6.98
N PRO A 186 -13.27 -7.04 7.23
CA PRO A 186 -13.50 -6.41 8.53
C PRO A 186 -13.67 -7.44 9.66
N ILE A 187 -12.83 -7.37 10.69
CA ILE A 187 -12.89 -8.29 11.82
C ILE A 187 -14.18 -8.15 12.63
N GLY A 188 -14.82 -6.98 12.56
CA GLY A 188 -16.14 -6.76 13.17
C GLY A 188 -17.28 -7.53 12.48
N ALA A 189 -17.11 -7.90 11.21
CA ALA A 189 -18.06 -8.73 10.46
C ALA A 189 -17.69 -10.22 10.54
N ILE A 190 -16.39 -10.56 10.47
CA ILE A 190 -15.88 -11.94 10.45
C ILE A 190 -14.83 -12.08 11.54
N ASN A 191 -15.20 -12.67 12.68
CA ASN A 191 -14.30 -12.80 13.85
C ASN A 191 -12.98 -13.56 13.54
N SER A 192 -13.01 -14.47 12.57
CA SER A 192 -11.85 -15.26 12.15
C SER A 192 -10.96 -14.58 11.10
N ALA A 193 -11.37 -13.40 10.57
CA ALA A 193 -10.69 -12.75 9.44
C ALA A 193 -9.19 -12.56 9.68
N GLY A 194 -8.78 -12.14 10.87
CA GLY A 194 -7.36 -12.01 11.22
C GLY A 194 -6.59 -13.33 11.07
N LYS A 195 -7.11 -14.42 11.65
CA LYS A 195 -6.47 -15.75 11.56
C LYS A 195 -6.40 -16.28 10.12
N GLN A 196 -7.46 -16.05 9.35
CA GLN A 196 -7.53 -16.46 7.94
C GLN A 196 -6.47 -15.73 7.11
N ILE A 197 -6.29 -14.42 7.32
CA ILE A 197 -5.25 -13.66 6.62
C ILE A 197 -3.84 -14.13 7.00
N MET A 198 -3.54 -14.35 8.29
CA MET A 198 -2.23 -14.83 8.70
C MET A 198 -1.90 -16.19 8.06
N HIS A 199 -2.88 -17.10 8.04
CA HIS A 199 -2.73 -18.41 7.40
C HIS A 199 -2.49 -18.28 5.88
N LEU A 200 -3.32 -17.48 5.18
CA LEU A 200 -3.20 -17.29 3.74
C LEU A 200 -1.87 -16.62 3.37
N VAL A 201 -1.45 -15.59 4.09
CA VAL A 201 -0.15 -14.92 3.87
C VAL A 201 1.01 -15.89 4.02
N SER A 202 1.00 -16.76 5.06
CA SER A 202 2.04 -17.78 5.22
C SER A 202 2.07 -18.76 4.05
N ARG A 203 0.92 -19.22 3.57
CA ARG A 203 0.84 -20.09 2.39
C ARG A 203 1.34 -19.40 1.10
N LEU A 204 0.94 -18.15 0.86
CA LEU A 204 1.40 -17.36 -0.29
C LEU A 204 2.92 -17.22 -0.29
N LYS A 205 3.52 -16.99 0.90
CA LYS A 205 4.97 -16.92 1.07
C LYS A 205 5.64 -18.28 0.82
N ASP A 206 5.17 -19.34 1.48
CA ASP A 206 5.88 -20.63 1.55
C ASP A 206 5.64 -21.49 0.30
N GLU A 207 4.43 -21.48 -0.27
CA GLU A 207 4.04 -22.31 -1.40
C GLU A 207 4.19 -21.58 -2.74
N LEU A 208 3.59 -20.38 -2.91
CA LEU A 208 3.69 -19.60 -4.14
C LEU A 208 4.93 -18.70 -4.20
N LYS A 209 5.53 -18.34 -3.05
CA LYS A 209 6.70 -17.46 -2.95
C LYS A 209 6.49 -16.09 -3.60
N VAL A 210 5.27 -15.58 -3.58
CA VAL A 210 4.87 -14.28 -4.10
C VAL A 210 4.85 -13.23 -3.01
N ASN A 211 5.18 -11.99 -3.36
CA ASN A 211 5.00 -10.85 -2.49
C ASN A 211 3.52 -10.56 -2.26
N THR A 212 3.22 -9.88 -1.15
CA THR A 212 1.84 -9.59 -0.75
C THR A 212 1.65 -8.14 -0.37
N THR A 213 0.43 -7.63 -0.60
CA THR A 213 -0.04 -6.33 -0.15
C THR A 213 -1.47 -6.45 0.37
N CYS A 214 -2.00 -5.44 1.03
CA CYS A 214 -3.42 -5.36 1.35
C CYS A 214 -3.84 -3.94 1.72
N GLY A 215 -5.11 -3.63 1.59
CA GLY A 215 -5.72 -2.47 2.23
C GLY A 215 -5.83 -2.71 3.74
N ALA A 216 -4.78 -2.38 4.51
CA ALA A 216 -4.68 -2.77 5.92
C ALA A 216 -5.77 -2.16 6.80
N SER A 217 -6.24 -0.96 6.46
CA SER A 217 -7.29 -0.25 7.20
C SER A 217 -8.64 -0.96 7.15
N ASN A 218 -8.85 -1.92 6.24
CA ASN A 218 -10.09 -2.69 6.12
C ASN A 218 -10.35 -3.57 7.34
N VAL A 219 -9.29 -4.11 7.98
CA VAL A 219 -9.42 -5.00 9.14
C VAL A 219 -10.24 -4.39 10.27
N SER A 220 -10.12 -3.10 10.49
CA SER A 220 -10.75 -2.38 11.60
C SER A 220 -12.02 -1.61 11.20
N PHE A 221 -12.52 -1.81 9.97
CA PHE A 221 -13.68 -1.06 9.47
C PHE A 221 -14.90 -1.21 10.41
N GLY A 222 -15.53 -0.08 10.74
CA GLY A 222 -16.68 -0.02 11.63
C GLY A 222 -16.34 -0.07 13.14
N LEU A 223 -15.07 -0.26 13.53
CA LEU A 223 -14.68 -0.33 14.93
C LEU A 223 -14.14 1.02 15.45
N PRO A 224 -14.25 1.27 16.77
CA PRO A 224 -13.60 2.43 17.39
C PRO A 224 -12.10 2.20 17.55
N ASN A 225 -11.32 3.28 17.71
CA ASN A 225 -9.87 3.24 17.94
C ASN A 225 -9.10 2.39 16.92
N ARG A 226 -9.38 2.61 15.64
CA ARG A 226 -8.92 1.78 14.51
C ARG A 226 -7.40 1.64 14.42
N ASN A 227 -6.64 2.68 14.78
CA ASN A 227 -5.19 2.68 14.65
C ASN A 227 -4.52 1.59 15.49
N GLY A 228 -5.02 1.34 16.71
CA GLY A 228 -4.51 0.27 17.56
C GLY A 228 -4.71 -1.12 16.94
N ILE A 229 -5.89 -1.37 16.33
CA ILE A 229 -6.17 -2.63 15.64
C ILE A 229 -5.33 -2.76 14.38
N ASN A 230 -5.21 -1.70 13.59
CA ASN A 230 -4.38 -1.68 12.38
C ASN A 230 -2.90 -1.95 12.70
N ALA A 231 -2.38 -1.35 13.76
CA ALA A 231 -1.02 -1.57 14.24
C ALA A 231 -0.79 -3.03 14.65
N ALA A 232 -1.69 -3.61 15.46
CA ALA A 232 -1.62 -5.02 15.86
C ALA A 232 -1.71 -5.96 14.64
N PHE A 233 -2.65 -5.70 13.72
CA PHE A 233 -2.82 -6.48 12.50
C PHE A 233 -1.54 -6.47 11.65
N LEU A 234 -0.97 -5.30 11.38
CA LEU A 234 0.24 -5.19 10.55
C LEU A 234 1.43 -5.91 11.17
N THR A 235 1.64 -5.80 12.48
CA THR A 235 2.72 -6.54 13.16
C THR A 235 2.58 -8.04 12.96
N MET A 236 1.36 -8.58 13.14
CA MET A 236 1.09 -10.00 12.96
C MET A 236 1.23 -10.43 11.48
N ALA A 237 0.75 -9.60 10.55
CA ALA A 237 0.82 -9.87 9.12
C ALA A 237 2.28 -9.90 8.62
N ILE A 238 3.12 -8.95 9.05
CA ILE A 238 4.55 -8.93 8.76
C ILE A 238 5.22 -10.20 9.29
N ALA A 239 4.93 -10.59 10.53
CA ALA A 239 5.45 -11.83 11.11
C ALA A 239 5.02 -13.08 10.33
N SER A 240 3.84 -13.07 9.70
CA SER A 240 3.35 -14.14 8.84
C SER A 240 3.94 -14.11 7.41
N GLY A 241 4.67 -13.05 7.04
CA GLY A 241 5.34 -12.94 5.75
C GLY A 241 4.73 -11.92 4.78
N MET A 242 3.83 -11.04 5.23
CA MET A 242 3.36 -9.93 4.41
C MET A 242 4.50 -8.95 4.12
N THR A 243 4.61 -8.48 2.87
CA THR A 243 5.76 -7.70 2.41
C THR A 243 5.45 -6.23 2.16
N SER A 244 4.16 -5.87 2.01
CA SER A 244 3.72 -4.48 1.85
C SER A 244 2.26 -4.31 2.30
N ALA A 245 1.83 -3.07 2.50
CA ALA A 245 0.42 -2.74 2.71
C ALA A 245 0.09 -1.32 2.25
N ILE A 246 -1.14 -1.14 1.77
CA ILE A 246 -1.76 0.14 1.52
C ILE A 246 -2.37 0.60 2.86
N THR A 247 -1.80 1.66 3.42
CA THR A 247 -2.16 2.16 4.75
C THR A 247 -1.75 3.63 4.92
N SER A 248 -2.26 4.29 5.98
CA SER A 248 -1.89 5.68 6.24
C SER A 248 -0.61 5.78 7.06
N PRO A 249 0.48 6.34 6.51
CA PRO A 249 1.71 6.61 7.26
C PRO A 249 1.55 7.77 8.26
N LEU A 250 0.43 8.49 8.24
CA LEU A 250 0.16 9.61 9.14
C LEU A 250 -0.27 9.16 10.54
N HIS A 251 -0.52 7.87 10.75
CA HIS A 251 -0.87 7.29 12.04
C HIS A 251 0.40 6.75 12.73
N GLU A 252 0.82 7.43 13.80
CA GLU A 252 2.07 7.13 14.50
C GLU A 252 2.08 5.70 15.05
N GLU A 253 0.95 5.20 15.56
CA GLU A 253 0.82 3.82 16.07
C GLU A 253 1.11 2.78 14.98
N VAL A 254 0.65 3.06 13.74
CA VAL A 254 0.88 2.19 12.58
C VAL A 254 2.35 2.21 12.19
N MET A 255 2.95 3.40 12.12
CA MET A 255 4.36 3.54 11.75
C MET A 255 5.30 2.89 12.78
N GLN A 256 5.02 3.07 14.08
CA GLN A 256 5.79 2.43 15.15
C GLN A 256 5.68 0.91 15.08
N ALA A 257 4.48 0.36 14.83
CA ALA A 257 4.25 -1.07 14.70
C ALA A 257 5.04 -1.67 13.54
N VAL A 258 5.03 -1.01 12.37
CA VAL A 258 5.77 -1.48 11.18
C VAL A 258 7.28 -1.41 11.41
N LEU A 259 7.80 -0.29 11.93
CA LEU A 259 9.23 -0.15 12.21
C LEU A 259 9.70 -1.18 13.26
N GLY A 260 8.91 -1.38 14.32
CA GLY A 260 9.20 -2.39 15.34
C GLY A 260 9.17 -3.82 14.78
N ALA A 261 8.21 -4.12 13.90
CA ALA A 261 8.14 -5.42 13.24
C ALA A 261 9.36 -5.66 12.33
N ASN A 262 9.83 -4.67 11.57
CA ASN A 262 11.05 -4.79 10.76
C ASN A 262 12.28 -5.13 11.63
N VAL A 263 12.42 -4.48 12.78
CA VAL A 263 13.49 -4.80 13.74
C VAL A 263 13.37 -6.25 14.22
N MET A 264 12.19 -6.69 14.62
CA MET A 264 11.95 -8.04 15.14
C MET A 264 12.13 -9.13 14.09
N MET A 265 11.85 -8.83 12.82
CA MET A 265 12.03 -9.78 11.70
C MET A 265 13.44 -9.74 11.11
N GLY A 266 14.34 -8.85 11.58
CA GLY A 266 15.70 -8.73 11.06
C GLY A 266 15.81 -7.93 9.77
N ASN A 267 14.74 -7.24 9.35
CA ASN A 267 14.68 -6.45 8.12
C ASN A 267 15.11 -4.97 8.33
N ASP A 268 15.59 -4.64 9.52
CA ASP A 268 16.22 -3.35 9.85
C ASP A 268 17.60 -3.60 10.47
N PRO A 269 18.65 -3.83 9.66
CA PRO A 269 19.99 -4.13 10.15
C PRO A 269 20.51 -3.04 11.08
N ASP A 270 21.09 -3.46 12.21
CA ASP A 270 21.57 -2.58 13.28
C ASP A 270 20.51 -1.62 13.84
N CYS A 271 19.23 -1.90 13.63
CA CYS A 271 18.08 -1.06 14.02
C CYS A 271 18.20 0.37 13.49
N THR A 272 18.78 0.55 12.32
CA THR A 272 19.18 1.88 11.79
C THR A 272 17.98 2.80 11.59
N ASN A 273 16.88 2.28 10.98
CA ASN A 273 15.67 3.06 10.73
C ASN A 273 14.94 3.39 12.03
N TRP A 274 14.85 2.41 12.94
CA TRP A 274 14.26 2.61 14.27
C TRP A 274 15.01 3.67 15.07
N ILE A 275 16.32 3.54 15.17
CA ILE A 275 17.16 4.50 15.90
C ILE A 275 17.09 5.88 15.27
N GLY A 276 17.14 5.97 13.95
CA GLY A 276 17.05 7.22 13.21
C GLY A 276 15.75 7.96 13.50
N ARG A 277 14.62 7.24 13.47
CA ARG A 277 13.29 7.80 13.74
C ARG A 277 13.17 8.37 15.15
N PHE A 278 13.56 7.60 16.18
CA PHE A 278 13.27 7.96 17.58
C PHE A 278 14.40 8.71 18.29
N ARG A 279 15.65 8.66 17.82
CA ARG A 279 16.75 9.42 18.39
C ARG A 279 16.60 10.93 18.16
N VAL A 280 16.08 11.34 17.00
CA VAL A 280 15.81 12.75 16.67
C VAL A 280 14.71 13.32 17.58
N GLU A 281 13.69 12.54 17.90
CA GLU A 281 12.60 12.95 18.80
C GLU A 281 13.10 13.14 20.25
N THR A 282 14.01 12.29 20.73
CA THR A 282 14.59 12.40 22.08
C THR A 282 15.48 13.65 22.21
N GLU A 283 16.20 14.06 21.20
CA GLU A 283 17.02 15.29 21.22
C GLU A 283 16.13 16.53 21.26
N ASN A 284 15.04 16.56 20.51
CA ASN A 284 14.06 17.65 20.57
C ASN A 284 13.33 17.71 21.92
N GLY A 285 12.91 16.57 22.46
CA GLY A 285 12.27 16.47 23.78
C GLY A 285 13.21 16.81 24.94
N SER A 286 14.51 16.48 24.83
CA SER A 286 15.51 16.82 25.83
C SER A 286 15.84 18.33 25.88
N ASN A 287 15.78 18.99 24.72
CA ASN A 287 15.97 20.45 24.63
C ASN A 287 14.79 21.24 25.23
N GLU A 288 13.55 20.79 25.02
CA GLU A 288 12.38 21.38 25.67
C GLU A 288 12.39 21.19 27.18
N ASN A 289 12.77 20.00 27.65
CA ASN A 289 12.89 19.74 29.11
C ASN A 289 14.06 20.49 29.75
N ARG A 290 15.19 20.71 29.07
CA ARG A 290 16.28 21.58 29.52
C ARG A 290 15.83 23.03 29.57
N ALA A 291 15.11 23.53 28.58
CA ALA A 291 14.59 24.89 28.55
C ALA A 291 13.55 25.13 29.66
N ARG A 292 12.68 24.15 29.97
CA ARG A 292 11.72 24.21 31.09
C ARG A 292 12.43 24.20 32.47
N ARG A 293 13.49 23.38 32.63
CA ARG A 293 14.30 23.34 33.87
C ARG A 293 15.10 24.64 34.10
N SER A 294 15.65 25.25 33.03
CA SER A 294 16.38 26.51 33.15
C SER A 294 15.48 27.70 33.51
N LYS A 295 14.24 27.76 32.98
CA LYS A 295 13.23 28.75 33.34
C LYS A 295 12.75 28.59 34.79
N ARG A 296 12.66 27.37 35.32
CA ARG A 296 12.28 27.11 36.71
C ARG A 296 13.37 27.48 37.72
N ARG A 297 14.67 27.37 37.34
CA ARG A 297 15.82 27.80 38.18
C ARG A 297 16.02 29.33 38.24
N ARG A 298 15.53 30.06 37.22
CA ARG A 298 15.59 31.54 37.22
C ARG A 298 14.43 32.21 37.97
N ARG A 299 13.45 31.46 38.46
CA ARG A 299 12.29 31.96 39.24
C ARG A 299 12.33 31.58 40.70
N ARG A 300 13.43 31.02 41.17
CA ARG A 300 13.81 30.88 42.59
C ARG A 300 15.06 31.72 42.85
#